data_ea026fe70472598bd43639cc043fdf88
#
_entry.id   ea026fe70472598bd43639cc043fdf88
#
_cell.length_a   1.000
_cell.length_b   1.000
_cell.length_c   1.000
_cell.angle_alpha   90.00
_cell.angle_beta   90.00
_cell.angle_gamma   90.00
#
_symmetry.space_group_name_H-M   'P 1'
#
loop_
_entity.id
_entity.type
_entity.pdbx_description
1 polymer ?
#
loop_
_entity_poly.entity_id
_entity_poly.type
_entity_poly.pdbx_seq_one_letter_code
_entity_poly.pdbx_strand_id
1 'polypeptide(L)'
;MDFALLRRWYLQKGIWEREEILRLAPVAYACAGDMVGFKSSEHFGALQLDSNQEAYCWIHSPPVSIRLEGAFSEGEYVLRLKAGVGFLAKSPPYRVAVNVDGREVGEWNVETEGVLILEAKFNQSRPGKEIEVTVDGDWFRPAEFDPNNPDRRKLLAHFYWIAVL
;
A
#
# COMPACT_ATOMS: atom_id res chain seq x y z
N MET A 1 0.14 -14.33 26.67
CA MET A 1 0.47 -13.14 25.85
C MET A 1 -0.55 -12.07 26.21
N ASP A 2 -0.09 -10.92 26.71
CA ASP A 2 -0.98 -9.84 27.14
C ASP A 2 -1.46 -9.03 25.93
N PHE A 3 -2.72 -9.23 25.58
CA PHE A 3 -3.35 -8.52 24.45
C PHE A 3 -3.37 -6.99 24.63
N ALA A 4 -3.36 -6.50 25.86
CA ALA A 4 -3.30 -5.05 26.11
C ALA A 4 -1.92 -4.47 25.77
N LEU A 5 -0.86 -5.21 26.06
CA LEU A 5 0.51 -4.87 25.66
C LEU A 5 0.70 -4.91 24.15
N LEU A 6 0.17 -5.93 23.49
CA LEU A 6 0.19 -6.06 22.03
C LEU A 6 -0.55 -4.89 21.36
N ARG A 7 -1.76 -4.56 21.85
CA ARG A 7 -2.56 -3.45 21.34
C ARG A 7 -1.86 -2.10 21.53
N ARG A 8 -1.23 -1.88 22.68
CA ARG A 8 -0.48 -0.68 22.99
C ARG A 8 0.74 -0.52 22.08
N TRP A 9 1.40 -1.64 21.80
CA TRP A 9 2.54 -1.72 20.91
C TRP A 9 2.17 -1.47 19.45
N TYR A 10 1.06 -2.06 18.95
CA TYR A 10 0.51 -1.79 17.63
C TYR A 10 0.14 -0.30 17.46
N LEU A 11 -0.48 0.30 18.45
CA LEU A 11 -0.81 1.72 18.45
C LEU A 11 0.44 2.61 18.44
N GLN A 12 1.48 2.23 19.18
CA GLN A 12 2.76 2.94 19.13
C GLN A 12 3.42 2.84 17.76
N LYS A 13 3.43 1.66 17.13
CA LYS A 13 4.00 1.47 15.79
C LYS A 13 3.26 2.26 14.72
N GLY A 14 1.95 2.26 14.73
CA GLY A 14 1.16 3.11 13.83
C GLY A 14 1.46 4.60 14.00
N ILE A 15 1.81 5.05 15.20
CA ILE A 15 2.27 6.42 15.46
C ILE A 15 3.60 6.69 14.76
N TRP A 16 4.55 5.74 14.78
CA TRP A 16 5.89 5.91 14.19
C TRP A 16 5.84 5.98 12.66
N GLU A 17 5.06 5.11 12.04
CA GLU A 17 4.83 5.15 10.58
C GLU A 17 4.14 6.46 10.17
N ARG A 18 3.16 6.89 10.96
CA ARG A 18 2.49 8.17 10.77
C ARG A 18 3.46 9.34 10.90
N GLU A 19 4.38 9.31 11.87
CA GLU A 19 5.42 10.34 12.02
C GLU A 19 6.36 10.38 10.82
N GLU A 20 6.79 9.22 10.30
CA GLU A 20 7.60 9.13 9.09
C GLU A 20 6.89 9.80 7.91
N ILE A 21 5.62 9.48 7.71
CA ILE A 21 4.81 10.05 6.63
C ILE A 21 4.58 11.55 6.85
N LEU A 22 4.25 11.97 8.06
CA LEU A 22 3.98 13.37 8.38
C LEU A 22 5.21 14.27 8.22
N ARG A 23 6.43 13.75 8.40
CA ARG A 23 7.67 14.47 8.09
C ARG A 23 7.80 14.85 6.62
N LEU A 24 7.12 14.13 5.72
CA LEU A 24 7.06 14.45 4.30
C LEU A 24 6.09 15.60 3.99
N ALA A 25 5.32 16.08 4.98
CA ALA A 25 4.26 17.07 4.83
C ALA A 25 3.28 16.74 3.68
N PRO A 26 2.67 15.53 3.66
CA PRO A 26 1.84 15.09 2.57
C PRO A 26 0.53 15.88 2.49
N VAL A 27 0.02 16.06 1.28
CA VAL A 27 -1.33 16.57 1.04
C VAL A 27 -2.38 15.54 1.46
N ALA A 28 -2.09 14.26 1.21
CA ALA A 28 -2.93 13.15 1.60
C ALA A 28 -2.08 11.90 1.82
N TYR A 29 -2.52 10.99 2.70
CA TYR A 29 -1.85 9.73 2.94
C TYR A 29 -2.80 8.66 3.49
N ALA A 30 -2.38 7.39 3.37
CA ALA A 30 -2.95 6.26 4.08
C ALA A 30 -1.84 5.29 4.48
N CYS A 31 -1.95 4.64 5.64
CA CYS A 31 -0.98 3.65 6.09
C CYS A 31 -1.66 2.42 6.69
N ALA A 32 -0.98 1.29 6.63
CA ALA A 32 -1.51 0.01 7.13
C ALA A 32 -1.82 0.04 8.64
N GLY A 33 -1.06 0.81 9.42
CA GLY A 33 -1.28 0.97 10.85
C GLY A 33 -2.44 1.89 11.23
N ASP A 34 -2.97 2.63 10.27
CA ASP A 34 -4.07 3.58 10.47
C ASP A 34 -5.25 3.23 9.56
N MET A 35 -6.04 2.26 9.99
CA MET A 35 -7.21 1.79 9.23
C MET A 35 -8.32 2.84 9.07
N VAL A 36 -8.19 4.00 9.73
CA VAL A 36 -9.22 5.07 9.70
C VAL A 36 -9.33 5.70 8.31
N GLY A 37 -8.26 5.69 7.51
CA GLY A 37 -8.25 6.23 6.14
C GLY A 37 -8.74 5.27 5.05
N PHE A 38 -8.95 3.98 5.36
CA PHE A 38 -9.38 2.98 4.38
C PHE A 38 -10.90 2.85 4.35
N LYS A 39 -11.55 3.37 3.33
CA LYS A 39 -12.98 3.19 3.10
C LYS A 39 -13.34 1.79 2.55
N SER A 40 -12.35 0.96 2.22
CA SER A 40 -12.55 -0.41 1.72
C SER A 40 -11.58 -1.37 2.38
N SER A 41 -12.04 -2.06 3.42
CA SER A 41 -11.31 -3.17 4.04
C SER A 41 -11.34 -4.47 3.19
N GLU A 42 -12.12 -4.50 2.11
CA GLU A 42 -12.36 -5.72 1.32
C GLU A 42 -11.13 -6.23 0.57
N HIS A 43 -10.18 -5.35 0.28
CA HIS A 43 -8.96 -5.65 -0.48
C HIS A 43 -7.68 -5.65 0.35
N PHE A 44 -7.79 -5.42 1.66
CA PHE A 44 -6.66 -5.41 2.58
C PHE A 44 -6.82 -6.51 3.60
N GLY A 45 -5.76 -7.30 3.76
CA GLY A 45 -5.69 -8.35 4.76
C GLY A 45 -5.51 -7.80 6.18
N ALA A 46 -5.44 -8.70 7.15
CA ALA A 46 -5.17 -8.34 8.53
C ALA A 46 -3.81 -7.66 8.67
N LEU A 47 -3.71 -6.73 9.63
CA LEU A 47 -2.47 -6.06 9.98
C LEU A 47 -1.44 -7.06 10.48
N GLN A 48 -0.23 -7.00 9.95
CA GLN A 48 0.92 -7.82 10.32
C GLN A 48 2.15 -6.94 10.56
N LEU A 49 3.20 -7.53 11.07
CA LEU A 49 4.50 -6.88 11.23
C LEU A 49 5.55 -7.66 10.47
N ASP A 50 6.42 -6.94 9.81
CA ASP A 50 7.57 -7.52 9.14
C ASP A 50 8.75 -7.76 10.10
N SER A 51 9.89 -8.23 9.58
CA SER A 51 11.11 -8.46 10.36
C SER A 51 11.71 -7.19 10.97
N ASN A 52 11.42 -6.03 10.40
CA ASN A 52 11.83 -4.72 10.91
C ASN A 52 10.81 -4.12 11.88
N GLN A 53 9.74 -4.88 12.20
CA GLN A 53 8.66 -4.43 13.08
C GLN A 53 7.83 -3.29 12.46
N GLU A 54 7.82 -3.17 11.14
CA GLU A 54 6.94 -2.24 10.43
C GLU A 54 5.60 -2.91 10.14
N ALA A 55 4.52 -2.14 10.30
CA ALA A 55 3.17 -2.63 10.04
C ALA A 55 2.87 -2.66 8.54
N TYR A 56 2.31 -3.77 8.09
CA TYR A 56 1.82 -3.94 6.72
C TYR A 56 0.53 -4.76 6.70
N CYS A 57 -0.16 -4.71 5.57
CA CYS A 57 -1.23 -5.65 5.23
C CYS A 57 -1.07 -6.12 3.78
N TRP A 58 -1.63 -7.29 3.47
CA TRP A 58 -1.65 -7.75 2.10
C TRP A 58 -2.68 -6.97 1.27
N ILE A 59 -2.27 -6.50 0.10
CA ILE A 59 -3.20 -6.12 -0.96
C ILE A 59 -3.63 -7.41 -1.66
N HIS A 60 -4.92 -7.67 -1.72
CA HIS A 60 -5.46 -8.84 -2.41
C HIS A 60 -6.61 -8.49 -3.36
N SER A 61 -6.85 -9.38 -4.31
CA SER A 61 -7.89 -9.22 -5.33
C SER A 61 -7.72 -7.94 -6.17
N PRO A 62 -6.50 -7.69 -6.73
CA PRO A 62 -6.26 -6.51 -7.55
C PRO A 62 -7.16 -6.50 -8.81
N PRO A 63 -7.46 -5.31 -9.37
CA PRO A 63 -7.00 -4.00 -8.96
C PRO A 63 -7.67 -3.51 -7.67
N VAL A 64 -6.93 -2.72 -6.87
CA VAL A 64 -7.40 -2.22 -5.58
C VAL A 64 -7.43 -0.71 -5.58
N SER A 65 -8.58 -0.13 -5.22
CA SER A 65 -8.75 1.32 -5.13
C SER A 65 -8.66 1.80 -3.69
N ILE A 66 -7.88 2.87 -3.50
CA ILE A 66 -7.70 3.58 -2.25
C ILE A 66 -8.14 5.02 -2.47
N ARG A 67 -9.05 5.52 -1.64
CA ARG A 67 -9.43 6.94 -1.66
C ARG A 67 -8.60 7.70 -0.65
N LEU A 68 -7.91 8.72 -1.13
CA LEU A 68 -7.10 9.62 -0.32
C LEU A 68 -7.81 10.97 -0.20
N GLU A 69 -8.15 11.35 1.02
CA GLU A 69 -8.77 12.64 1.32
C GLU A 69 -7.68 13.69 1.55
N GLY A 70 -7.81 14.86 0.92
CA GLY A 70 -6.88 15.97 1.03
C GLY A 70 -7.35 17.19 0.25
N ALA A 71 -6.67 18.31 0.42
CA ALA A 71 -6.93 19.53 -0.32
C ALA A 71 -6.05 19.57 -1.58
N PHE A 72 -6.58 19.08 -2.69
CA PHE A 72 -5.89 19.09 -3.99
C PHE A 72 -6.23 20.34 -4.78
N SER A 73 -5.21 21.03 -5.29
CA SER A 73 -5.32 22.11 -6.28
C SER A 73 -4.85 21.61 -7.64
N GLU A 74 -5.02 22.43 -8.68
CA GLU A 74 -4.35 22.18 -9.96
C GLU A 74 -2.83 22.25 -9.78
N GLY A 75 -2.11 21.30 -10.36
CA GLY A 75 -0.66 21.27 -10.29
C GLY A 75 -0.05 19.87 -10.28
N GLU A 76 1.27 19.85 -10.19
CA GLU A 76 2.05 18.63 -10.14
C GLU A 76 2.13 18.10 -8.69
N TYR A 77 1.95 16.80 -8.55
CA TYR A 77 2.08 16.04 -7.31
C TYR A 77 3.02 14.86 -7.48
N VAL A 78 3.57 14.41 -6.37
CA VAL A 78 4.37 13.19 -6.29
C VAL A 78 3.63 12.18 -5.43
N LEU A 79 3.34 11.02 -6.00
CA LEU A 79 2.80 9.88 -5.28
C LEU A 79 3.97 8.99 -4.87
N ARG A 80 4.02 8.59 -3.60
CA ARG A 80 4.95 7.57 -3.08
C ARG A 80 4.16 6.43 -2.49
N LEU A 81 4.50 5.21 -2.91
CA LEU A 81 3.94 3.97 -2.38
C LEU A 81 5.06 3.13 -1.78
N LYS A 82 5.03 2.88 -0.47
CA LYS A 82 5.90 1.89 0.18
C LYS A 82 5.21 0.53 0.14
N ALA A 83 5.81 -0.38 -0.58
CA ALA A 83 5.28 -1.72 -0.80
C ALA A 83 6.38 -2.77 -0.72
N GLY A 84 5.99 -3.98 -0.33
CA GLY A 84 6.84 -5.16 -0.40
C GLY A 84 6.37 -6.08 -1.53
N VAL A 85 7.26 -6.43 -2.44
CA VAL A 85 6.95 -7.25 -3.62
C VAL A 85 7.80 -8.51 -3.68
N GLY A 86 7.30 -9.54 -4.38
CA GLY A 86 8.06 -10.74 -4.70
C GLY A 86 8.18 -11.78 -3.60
N PHE A 87 7.40 -11.70 -2.55
CA PHE A 87 7.56 -12.57 -1.37
C PHE A 87 7.16 -14.03 -1.54
N LEU A 88 6.70 -14.46 -2.70
CA LEU A 88 6.45 -15.88 -2.94
C LEU A 88 6.43 -16.22 -4.44
N ALA A 89 7.19 -17.25 -4.81
CA ALA A 89 6.92 -18.20 -5.88
C ALA A 89 6.97 -17.74 -7.35
N LYS A 90 7.01 -16.45 -7.65
CA LYS A 90 7.20 -15.95 -9.00
C LYS A 90 8.62 -15.42 -9.18
N SER A 91 9.25 -15.72 -10.31
CA SER A 91 10.53 -15.11 -10.66
C SER A 91 10.34 -13.65 -11.08
N PRO A 92 11.30 -12.74 -10.77
CA PRO A 92 11.26 -11.38 -11.26
C PRO A 92 11.27 -11.33 -12.80
N PRO A 93 10.81 -10.23 -13.43
CA PRO A 93 10.38 -9.01 -12.78
C PRO A 93 8.95 -9.09 -12.20
N TYR A 94 8.69 -8.30 -11.16
CA TYR A 94 7.36 -8.15 -10.55
C TYR A 94 6.74 -6.83 -11.01
N ARG A 95 5.63 -6.91 -11.72
CA ARG A 95 4.93 -5.72 -12.21
C ARG A 95 4.06 -5.12 -11.13
N VAL A 96 4.21 -3.80 -10.93
CA VAL A 96 3.29 -2.97 -10.13
C VAL A 96 2.88 -1.76 -10.97
N ALA A 97 1.59 -1.49 -11.04
CA ALA A 97 1.04 -0.36 -11.77
C ALA A 97 0.15 0.49 -10.85
N VAL A 98 0.20 1.79 -11.01
CA VAL A 98 -0.60 2.73 -10.22
C VAL A 98 -1.30 3.71 -11.14
N ASN A 99 -2.61 3.89 -10.91
CA ASN A 99 -3.43 4.88 -11.56
C ASN A 99 -3.92 5.91 -10.53
N VAL A 100 -4.08 7.15 -10.96
CA VAL A 100 -4.75 8.20 -10.19
C VAL A 100 -5.94 8.70 -11.01
N ASP A 101 -7.13 8.66 -10.42
CA ASP A 101 -8.39 9.03 -11.06
C ASP A 101 -8.57 8.39 -12.46
N GLY A 102 -8.21 7.10 -12.56
CA GLY A 102 -8.31 6.30 -13.78
C GLY A 102 -7.20 6.53 -14.81
N ARG A 103 -6.20 7.36 -14.53
CA ARG A 103 -5.05 7.60 -15.40
C ARG A 103 -3.82 6.90 -14.85
N GLU A 104 -3.13 6.14 -15.68
CA GLU A 104 -1.85 5.54 -15.29
C GLU A 104 -0.81 6.63 -15.02
N VAL A 105 -0.20 6.56 -13.84
CA VAL A 105 0.84 7.51 -13.40
C VAL A 105 2.19 6.84 -13.23
N GLY A 106 2.22 5.54 -13.06
CA GLY A 106 3.46 4.77 -12.98
C GLY A 106 3.24 3.27 -13.16
N GLU A 107 4.22 2.66 -13.82
CA GLU A 107 4.37 1.21 -13.92
C GLU A 107 5.83 0.84 -13.68
N TRP A 108 6.05 -0.13 -12.81
CA TRP A 108 7.40 -0.60 -12.45
C TRP A 108 7.51 -2.10 -12.68
N ASN A 109 8.63 -2.51 -13.24
CA ASN A 109 9.05 -3.90 -13.29
C ASN A 109 10.17 -4.06 -12.27
N VAL A 110 9.84 -4.58 -11.10
CA VAL A 110 10.76 -4.70 -9.97
C VAL A 110 11.58 -5.98 -10.11
N GLU A 111 12.89 -5.84 -10.22
CA GLU A 111 13.80 -6.96 -10.51
C GLU A 111 14.16 -7.79 -9.27
N THR A 112 13.97 -7.24 -8.08
CA THR A 112 14.32 -7.91 -6.83
C THR A 112 13.13 -7.91 -5.85
N GLU A 113 12.98 -8.99 -5.09
CA GLU A 113 12.03 -9.01 -4.00
C GLU A 113 12.49 -8.09 -2.86
N GLY A 114 11.54 -7.56 -2.12
CA GLY A 114 11.81 -6.73 -0.94
C GLY A 114 10.86 -5.56 -0.79
N VAL A 115 11.11 -4.77 0.23
CA VAL A 115 10.37 -3.54 0.52
C VAL A 115 11.05 -2.37 -0.18
N LEU A 116 10.26 -1.60 -0.92
CA LEU A 116 10.75 -0.45 -1.68
C LEU A 116 9.71 0.67 -1.69
N ILE A 117 10.17 1.87 -2.04
CA ILE A 117 9.31 3.03 -2.29
C ILE A 117 9.26 3.26 -3.80
N LEU A 118 8.05 3.14 -4.35
CA LEU A 118 7.74 3.48 -5.73
C LEU A 118 7.30 4.94 -5.77
N GLU A 119 7.82 5.69 -6.73
CA GLU A 119 7.52 7.11 -6.87
C GLU A 119 7.04 7.42 -8.28
N ALA A 120 5.93 8.17 -8.39
CA ALA A 120 5.40 8.63 -9.64
C ALA A 120 4.95 10.09 -9.54
N LYS A 121 5.15 10.85 -10.62
CA LYS A 121 4.63 12.20 -10.76
C LYS A 121 3.33 12.18 -11.52
N PHE A 122 2.38 13.01 -11.11
CA PHE A 122 1.13 13.20 -11.83
C PHE A 122 0.66 14.65 -11.74
N ASN A 123 -0.15 15.04 -12.70
CA ASN A 123 -0.78 16.36 -12.73
C ASN A 123 -2.26 16.24 -12.36
N GLN A 124 -2.66 16.97 -11.34
CA GLN A 124 -4.06 17.16 -11.00
C GLN A 124 -4.62 18.33 -11.84
N SER A 125 -5.61 18.02 -12.68
CA SER A 125 -6.19 18.99 -13.60
C SER A 125 -7.37 19.78 -13.03
N ARG A 126 -7.87 19.37 -11.85
CA ARG A 126 -9.01 20.01 -11.19
C ARG A 126 -8.81 20.02 -9.68
N PRO A 127 -9.18 21.11 -8.99
CA PRO A 127 -9.24 21.11 -7.53
C PRO A 127 -10.21 20.03 -7.02
N GLY A 128 -9.89 19.44 -5.88
CA GLY A 128 -10.72 18.41 -5.25
C GLY A 128 -10.37 18.17 -3.81
N LYS A 129 -11.21 17.40 -3.15
CA LYS A 129 -11.03 16.99 -1.74
C LYS A 129 -10.61 15.54 -1.59
N GLU A 130 -10.59 14.80 -2.68
CA GLU A 130 -10.13 13.41 -2.70
C GLU A 130 -9.57 13.05 -4.08
N ILE A 131 -8.72 12.05 -4.11
CA ILE A 131 -8.30 11.32 -5.31
C ILE A 131 -8.50 9.83 -5.11
N GLU A 132 -8.73 9.11 -6.19
CA GLU A 132 -8.74 7.65 -6.20
C GLU A 132 -7.42 7.13 -6.75
N VAL A 133 -6.71 6.34 -5.94
CA VAL A 133 -5.49 5.65 -6.36
C VAL A 133 -5.81 4.18 -6.54
N THR A 134 -5.58 3.65 -7.73
CA THR A 134 -5.75 2.22 -8.02
C THR A 134 -4.37 1.57 -8.14
N VAL A 135 -4.17 0.48 -7.41
CA VAL A 135 -2.94 -0.34 -7.45
C VAL A 135 -3.27 -1.67 -8.10
N ASP A 136 -2.50 -2.06 -9.10
CA ASP A 136 -2.61 -3.32 -9.82
C ASP A 136 -1.21 -3.90 -10.07
N GLY A 137 -1.13 -5.13 -10.56
CA GLY A 137 0.13 -5.76 -10.90
C GLY A 137 0.06 -7.28 -10.94
N ASP A 138 1.22 -7.90 -10.88
CA ASP A 138 1.34 -9.36 -10.83
C ASP A 138 0.88 -9.88 -9.47
N TRP A 139 0.03 -10.90 -9.50
CA TRP A 139 -0.51 -11.53 -8.31
C TRP A 139 -0.21 -13.04 -8.29
N PHE A 140 -0.31 -13.63 -7.14
CA PHE A 140 -0.20 -15.08 -6.94
C PHE A 140 -1.26 -15.56 -5.92
N ARG A 141 -1.50 -16.86 -5.90
CA ARG A 141 -2.33 -17.52 -4.87
C ARG A 141 -1.44 -18.45 -4.05
N PRO A 142 -1.36 -18.25 -2.72
CA PRO A 142 -0.56 -19.12 -1.85
C PRO A 142 -0.89 -20.62 -2.01
N ALA A 143 -2.17 -20.97 -2.16
CA ALA A 143 -2.60 -22.35 -2.35
C ALA A 143 -2.09 -23.02 -3.64
N GLU A 144 -1.61 -22.26 -4.62
CA GLU A 144 -1.03 -22.80 -5.86
C GLU A 144 0.42 -23.30 -5.66
N PHE A 145 1.09 -22.81 -4.63
CA PHE A 145 2.50 -23.14 -4.32
C PHE A 145 2.66 -24.02 -3.09
N ASP A 146 1.73 -23.91 -2.14
CA ASP A 146 1.68 -24.76 -0.96
C ASP A 146 0.28 -25.37 -0.84
N PRO A 147 0.11 -26.68 -1.16
CA PRO A 147 -1.18 -27.36 -1.07
C PRO A 147 -1.78 -27.35 0.34
N ASN A 148 -0.96 -27.16 1.38
CA ASN A 148 -1.41 -27.08 2.76
C ASN A 148 -1.88 -25.67 3.14
N ASN A 149 -1.61 -24.65 2.31
CA ASN A 149 -2.07 -23.30 2.55
C ASN A 149 -3.50 -23.14 2.01
N PRO A 150 -4.49 -22.83 2.87
CA PRO A 150 -5.87 -22.65 2.42
C PRO A 150 -6.13 -21.32 1.72
N ASP A 151 -5.18 -20.38 1.73
CA ASP A 151 -5.37 -19.03 1.17
C ASP A 151 -5.43 -19.07 -0.35
N ARG A 152 -6.60 -18.78 -0.90
CA ARG A 152 -6.89 -18.74 -2.34
C ARG A 152 -7.02 -17.32 -2.88
N ARG A 153 -6.81 -16.31 -2.05
CA ARG A 153 -6.85 -14.91 -2.49
C ARG A 153 -5.72 -14.63 -3.48
N LYS A 154 -5.99 -13.76 -4.41
CA LYS A 154 -4.95 -13.21 -5.30
C LYS A 154 -4.18 -12.15 -4.53
N LEU A 155 -2.99 -12.46 -4.07
CA LEU A 155 -2.14 -11.56 -3.32
C LEU A 155 -1.21 -10.80 -4.28
N LEU A 156 -1.12 -9.49 -4.12
CA LEU A 156 -0.29 -8.62 -4.95
C LEU A 156 1.01 -8.23 -4.24
N ALA A 157 0.89 -7.58 -3.11
CA ALA A 157 2.02 -6.98 -2.40
C ALA A 157 1.70 -6.75 -0.92
N HIS A 158 2.74 -6.55 -0.12
CA HIS A 158 2.62 -5.95 1.19
C HIS A 158 2.41 -4.44 1.02
N PHE A 159 1.38 -3.91 1.62
CA PHE A 159 1.10 -2.48 1.66
C PHE A 159 1.54 -1.92 3.00
N TYR A 160 2.42 -0.94 2.99
CA TYR A 160 2.87 -0.22 4.18
C TYR A 160 2.17 1.13 4.27
N TRP A 161 2.38 1.99 3.28
CA TRP A 161 1.74 3.28 3.19
C TRP A 161 1.78 3.87 1.77
N ILE A 162 0.93 4.85 1.56
CA ILE A 162 0.90 5.69 0.37
C ILE A 162 0.77 7.15 0.80
N ALA A 163 1.50 8.03 0.14
CA ALA A 163 1.47 9.46 0.39
C ALA A 163 1.49 10.25 -0.92
N VAL A 164 0.83 11.40 -0.92
CA VAL A 164 0.83 12.37 -2.01
C VAL A 164 1.43 13.67 -1.50
N LEU A 165 2.51 14.12 -2.15
CA LEU A 165 3.30 15.29 -1.80
C LEU A 165 3.09 16.41 -2.78
#